data_e2736ef3cb55980f0e1cefd22cccd60d
#
_entry.id   e2736ef3cb55980f0e1cefd22cccd60d
#
_cell.length_a   1.000
_cell.length_b   1.000
_cell.length_c   1.000
_cell.angle_alpha   90.00
_cell.angle_beta   90.00
_cell.angle_gamma   90.00
#
_symmetry.space_group_name_H-M   'P 1'
#
loop_
_entity.id
_entity.type
_entity.pdbx_description
1 polymer ?
#
loop_
_entity_poly.entity_id
_entity_poly.type
_entity_poly.pdbx_seq_one_letter_code
_entity_poly.pdbx_strand_id
1 'polypeptide(L)'
;MEARGPHDLARDLRPQEYGKTRPTTIDDALVEPAWPGVRLFAAVGGGRATLWAAGAPLDRHPDVAGALERAVGRATTDGAIFEAYLTKQAEAEGVGVRTWRNDYPTITSTMTRLFIGGRRNRLQEYEEQREAEAAELGFDEDDIVSLVIVDLLWLDGQWLLDVPLQERKRILESIVPAEALVRPGPYVRQPIASWIGSWRAQGFRTMTFKAANSRYRPGETADDWTLADMPRR
;
A
#
# COMPACT_ATOMS: atom_id res chain seq x y z
N MET A 1 7.34 31.66 -10.84
CA MET A 1 7.21 30.66 -9.76
C MET A 1 7.33 29.32 -10.45
N GLU A 2 8.42 28.62 -10.19
CA GLU A 2 8.69 27.31 -10.81
C GLU A 2 7.64 26.30 -10.33
N ALA A 3 7.05 25.54 -11.24
CA ALA A 3 6.05 24.55 -10.88
C ALA A 3 6.73 23.46 -10.02
N ARG A 4 6.18 23.14 -8.85
CA ARG A 4 6.70 22.08 -7.97
C ARG A 4 6.57 20.74 -8.67
N GLY A 5 7.66 20.00 -8.73
CA GLY A 5 7.70 18.66 -9.29
C GLY A 5 7.12 17.60 -8.35
N PRO A 6 6.93 16.35 -8.85
CA PRO A 6 6.34 15.26 -8.07
C PRO A 6 7.10 14.96 -6.77
N HIS A 7 8.40 15.11 -6.76
CA HIS A 7 9.24 14.85 -5.56
C HIS A 7 8.95 15.82 -4.41
N ASP A 8 8.80 17.12 -4.72
CA ASP A 8 8.48 18.12 -3.71
C ASP A 8 7.04 18.00 -3.22
N LEU A 9 6.13 17.65 -4.12
CA LEU A 9 4.72 17.42 -3.77
C LEU A 9 4.59 16.19 -2.86
N ALA A 10 5.26 15.08 -3.16
CA ALA A 10 5.21 13.84 -2.39
C ALA A 10 5.76 14.02 -0.96
N ARG A 11 6.83 14.81 -0.78
CA ARG A 11 7.41 15.10 0.54
C ARG A 11 6.39 15.70 1.50
N ASP A 12 5.53 16.56 1.01
CA ASP A 12 4.59 17.32 1.84
C ASP A 12 3.26 16.60 2.09
N LEU A 13 3.02 15.48 1.39
CA LEU A 13 1.82 14.68 1.58
C LEU A 13 1.77 14.03 2.97
N ARG A 14 0.53 13.85 3.43
CA ARG A 14 0.21 13.03 4.62
C ARG A 14 -0.79 11.98 4.19
N PRO A 15 -0.66 10.74 4.69
CA PRO A 15 -1.60 9.68 4.32
C PRO A 15 -3.01 10.01 4.82
N GLN A 16 -4.00 9.57 4.04
CA GLN A 16 -5.38 9.53 4.50
C GLN A 16 -5.52 8.43 5.56
N GLU A 17 -6.12 8.77 6.71
CA GLU A 17 -6.28 7.84 7.80
C GLU A 17 -7.60 7.06 7.71
N TYR A 18 -7.63 5.89 8.33
CA TYR A 18 -8.80 5.02 8.36
C TYR A 18 -9.79 5.48 9.44
N GLY A 19 -11.07 5.55 9.09
CA GLY A 19 -12.15 5.83 10.03
C GLY A 19 -12.53 4.60 10.86
N LYS A 20 -13.53 4.81 11.73
CA LYS A 20 -14.07 3.77 12.62
C LYS A 20 -15.39 3.16 12.13
N THR A 21 -15.74 3.41 10.89
CA THR A 21 -16.95 2.89 10.25
C THR A 21 -16.92 1.37 10.17
N ARG A 22 -18.07 0.72 10.32
CA ARG A 22 -18.15 -0.74 10.20
C ARG A 22 -17.96 -1.14 8.73
N PRO A 23 -17.15 -2.16 8.41
CA PRO A 23 -16.94 -2.61 7.03
C PRO A 23 -18.22 -2.92 6.26
N THR A 24 -19.25 -3.44 6.95
CA THR A 24 -20.53 -3.79 6.36
C THR A 24 -21.40 -2.60 5.91
N THR A 25 -21.03 -1.39 6.31
CA THR A 25 -21.73 -0.15 5.93
C THR A 25 -21.01 0.61 4.79
N ILE A 26 -19.86 0.11 4.33
CA ILE A 26 -19.17 0.67 3.18
C ILE A 26 -19.70 -0.01 1.92
N ASP A 27 -20.48 0.73 1.16
CA ASP A 27 -21.04 0.25 -0.10
C ASP A 27 -19.96 0.08 -1.16
N ASP A 28 -20.05 -1.00 -1.94
CA ASP A 28 -19.14 -1.32 -3.05
C ASP A 28 -17.65 -1.18 -2.64
N ALA A 29 -17.29 -1.80 -1.52
CA ALA A 29 -15.94 -1.72 -1.00
C ALA A 29 -14.93 -2.46 -1.88
N LEU A 30 -13.81 -1.81 -2.18
CA LEU A 30 -12.57 -2.46 -2.57
C LEU A 30 -11.88 -2.94 -1.30
N VAL A 31 -11.58 -4.23 -1.23
CA VAL A 31 -10.98 -4.87 -0.06
C VAL A 31 -9.57 -5.29 -0.39
N GLU A 32 -8.62 -4.91 0.45
CA GLU A 32 -7.20 -5.19 0.31
C GLU A 32 -6.66 -5.85 1.58
N PRO A 33 -5.63 -6.69 1.52
CA PRO A 33 -4.89 -7.06 2.73
C PRO A 33 -4.25 -5.79 3.31
N ALA A 34 -4.25 -5.63 4.63
CA ALA A 34 -3.50 -4.56 5.27
C ALA A 34 -2.01 -4.93 5.23
N TRP A 35 -1.26 -4.21 4.42
CA TRP A 35 0.15 -4.49 4.19
C TRP A 35 0.99 -4.17 5.44
N PRO A 36 1.86 -5.08 5.86
CA PRO A 36 2.86 -4.78 6.88
C PRO A 36 3.97 -3.89 6.30
N GLY A 37 4.81 -3.33 7.16
CA GLY A 37 5.96 -2.51 6.79
C GLY A 37 5.66 -1.02 6.71
N VAL A 38 6.52 -0.27 6.04
CA VAL A 38 6.51 1.19 6.06
C VAL A 38 5.55 1.75 5.02
N ARG A 39 4.51 2.46 5.46
CA ARG A 39 3.63 3.25 4.59
C ARG A 39 4.35 4.51 4.16
N LEU A 40 4.36 4.81 2.87
CA LEU A 40 5.14 5.89 2.30
C LEU A 40 4.50 6.47 1.04
N PHE A 41 5.04 7.59 0.59
CA PHE A 41 4.79 8.12 -0.75
C PHE A 41 6.01 7.89 -1.63
N ALA A 42 5.75 7.40 -2.84
CA ALA A 42 6.76 7.21 -3.86
C ALA A 42 6.51 8.18 -5.02
N ALA A 43 7.54 8.89 -5.47
CA ALA A 43 7.45 9.81 -6.58
C ALA A 43 8.42 9.44 -7.68
N VAL A 44 7.95 9.50 -8.93
CA VAL A 44 8.76 9.31 -10.14
C VAL A 44 8.67 10.57 -10.98
N GLY A 45 9.78 11.01 -11.55
CA GLY A 45 9.83 12.15 -12.47
C GLY A 45 11.27 12.60 -12.71
N GLY A 46 11.52 13.22 -13.87
CA GLY A 46 12.85 13.70 -14.21
C GLY A 46 13.93 12.64 -14.20
N GLY A 47 13.61 11.38 -14.58
CA GLY A 47 14.57 10.27 -14.66
C GLY A 47 15.03 9.73 -13.30
N ARG A 48 14.26 9.93 -12.25
CA ARG A 48 14.54 9.39 -10.91
C ARG A 48 13.27 9.03 -10.16
N ALA A 49 13.41 8.18 -9.13
CA ALA A 49 12.37 7.93 -8.14
C ALA A 49 12.87 8.31 -6.73
N THR A 50 11.94 8.73 -5.87
CA THR A 50 12.18 9.02 -4.46
C THR A 50 11.10 8.41 -3.59
N LEU A 51 11.47 7.95 -2.40
CA LEU A 51 10.58 7.40 -1.40
C LEU A 51 10.54 8.34 -0.19
N TRP A 52 9.35 8.63 0.35
CA TRP A 52 9.13 9.58 1.43
C TRP A 52 8.29 8.94 2.54
N ALA A 53 8.92 8.59 3.66
CA ALA A 53 8.23 8.09 4.85
C ALA A 53 8.08 9.21 5.88
N ALA A 54 6.84 9.54 6.25
CA ALA A 54 6.52 10.61 7.20
C ALA A 54 7.19 11.97 6.87
N GLY A 55 7.40 12.28 5.58
CA GLY A 55 8.04 13.51 5.11
C GLY A 55 9.58 13.49 5.13
N ALA A 56 10.20 12.38 5.54
CA ALA A 56 11.64 12.17 5.45
C ALA A 56 12.00 11.29 4.23
N PRO A 57 13.12 11.54 3.55
CA PRO A 57 13.56 10.69 2.45
C PRO A 57 13.98 9.31 2.97
N LEU A 58 13.64 8.27 2.22
CA LEU A 58 14.02 6.89 2.49
C LEU A 58 15.06 6.43 1.47
N ASP A 59 16.33 6.76 1.72
CA ASP A 59 17.42 6.55 0.77
C ASP A 59 18.11 5.18 0.90
N ARG A 60 17.68 4.34 1.86
CA ARG A 60 18.30 3.04 2.16
C ARG A 60 18.04 1.95 1.14
N HIS A 61 17.04 2.14 0.26
CA HIS A 61 16.62 1.15 -0.73
C HIS A 61 16.71 1.71 -2.17
N PRO A 62 17.93 2.03 -2.65
CA PRO A 62 18.12 2.59 -4.00
C PRO A 62 17.75 1.62 -5.11
N ASP A 63 17.82 0.31 -4.85
CA ASP A 63 17.39 -0.76 -5.74
C ASP A 63 15.87 -0.72 -6.02
N VAL A 64 15.06 -0.50 -4.97
CA VAL A 64 13.61 -0.34 -5.07
C VAL A 64 13.26 0.96 -5.80
N ALA A 65 13.91 2.07 -5.44
CA ALA A 65 13.71 3.36 -6.13
C ALA A 65 14.08 3.24 -7.62
N GLY A 66 15.21 2.62 -7.94
CA GLY A 66 15.62 2.37 -9.32
C GLY A 66 14.68 1.42 -10.08
N ALA A 67 14.11 0.41 -9.40
CA ALA A 67 13.10 -0.46 -9.99
C ALA A 67 11.81 0.32 -10.29
N LEU A 68 11.37 1.18 -9.39
CA LEU A 68 10.19 2.04 -9.60
C LEU A 68 10.40 3.00 -10.79
N GLU A 69 11.56 3.63 -10.87
CA GLU A 69 11.88 4.52 -11.99
C GLU A 69 11.82 3.75 -13.33
N ARG A 70 12.45 2.59 -13.43
CA ARG A 70 12.42 1.76 -14.64
C ARG A 70 11.02 1.27 -15.00
N ALA A 71 10.20 0.90 -13.99
CA ALA A 71 8.85 0.38 -14.19
C ALA A 71 7.89 1.45 -14.70
N VAL A 72 7.98 2.68 -14.19
CA VAL A 72 6.98 3.74 -14.39
C VAL A 72 7.49 4.89 -15.25
N GLY A 73 8.79 5.16 -15.27
CA GLY A 73 9.36 6.33 -15.94
C GLY A 73 9.09 6.42 -17.44
N ARG A 74 8.80 5.29 -18.11
CA ARG A 74 8.41 5.26 -19.52
C ARG A 74 6.90 5.40 -19.73
N ALA A 75 6.10 5.19 -18.70
CA ALA A 75 4.65 5.24 -18.77
C ALA A 75 4.10 6.64 -18.42
N THR A 76 4.97 7.56 -18.00
CA THR A 76 4.62 8.92 -17.57
C THR A 76 5.46 9.95 -18.33
N THR A 77 4.92 11.14 -18.53
CA THR A 77 5.59 12.27 -19.18
C THR A 77 6.27 13.18 -18.14
N ASP A 78 5.49 13.65 -17.17
CA ASP A 78 5.96 14.54 -16.11
C ASP A 78 6.17 13.79 -14.80
N GLY A 79 5.69 12.55 -14.71
CA GLY A 79 5.87 11.65 -13.59
C GLY A 79 4.59 11.25 -12.86
N ALA A 80 4.76 10.62 -11.69
CA ALA A 80 3.65 10.14 -10.87
C ALA A 80 3.97 10.21 -9.38
N ILE A 81 2.92 10.28 -8.54
CA ILE A 81 3.00 10.13 -7.09
C ILE A 81 2.06 9.02 -6.65
N PHE A 82 2.59 8.09 -5.89
CA PHE A 82 1.89 6.92 -5.38
C PHE A 82 1.85 6.91 -3.86
N GLU A 83 0.80 6.32 -3.29
CA GLU A 83 0.85 5.77 -1.96
C GLU A 83 1.25 4.30 -2.04
N ALA A 84 2.18 3.88 -1.18
CA ALA A 84 2.75 2.54 -1.23
C ALA A 84 3.16 2.05 0.16
N TYR A 85 3.45 0.75 0.23
CA TYR A 85 4.07 0.10 1.37
C TYR A 85 5.41 -0.50 0.94
N LEU A 86 6.47 -0.19 1.70
CA LEU A 86 7.71 -0.94 1.62
C LEU A 86 7.57 -2.13 2.57
N THR A 87 7.67 -3.35 2.04
CA THR A 87 7.42 -4.59 2.78
C THR A 87 8.45 -5.66 2.39
N LYS A 88 8.60 -6.72 3.18
CA LYS A 88 9.51 -7.82 2.81
C LYS A 88 9.07 -8.45 1.48
N GLN A 89 10.02 -8.73 0.60
CA GLN A 89 9.73 -9.25 -0.74
C GLN A 89 8.92 -10.56 -0.70
N ALA A 90 9.24 -11.45 0.24
CA ALA A 90 8.51 -12.71 0.40
C ALA A 90 7.01 -12.50 0.68
N GLU A 91 6.65 -11.46 1.43
CA GLU A 91 5.26 -11.08 1.72
C GLU A 91 4.59 -10.51 0.48
N ALA A 92 5.29 -9.61 -0.24
CA ALA A 92 4.79 -9.03 -1.47
C ALA A 92 4.54 -10.07 -2.57
N GLU A 93 5.47 -11.00 -2.77
CA GLU A 93 5.35 -12.08 -3.77
C GLU A 93 4.24 -13.07 -3.44
N GLY A 94 4.01 -13.36 -2.17
CA GLY A 94 2.98 -14.29 -1.72
C GLY A 94 1.58 -13.86 -2.15
N VAL A 95 1.28 -12.57 -2.19
CA VAL A 95 -0.07 -12.05 -2.42
C VAL A 95 -0.37 -11.76 -3.90
N GLY A 96 0.60 -11.30 -4.67
CA GLY A 96 0.33 -10.68 -5.97
C GLY A 96 0.21 -11.64 -7.15
N VAL A 97 1.13 -12.59 -7.29
CA VAL A 97 1.27 -13.37 -8.53
C VAL A 97 0.62 -14.74 -8.45
N ARG A 98 0.60 -15.36 -7.27
CA ARG A 98 0.15 -16.74 -7.11
C ARG A 98 -1.34 -16.89 -6.95
N THR A 99 -2.06 -15.88 -6.48
CA THR A 99 -3.52 -15.92 -6.36
C THR A 99 -4.23 -15.97 -7.71
N TRP A 100 -3.66 -15.43 -8.77
CA TRP A 100 -4.21 -15.50 -10.13
C TRP A 100 -4.04 -16.87 -10.80
N ARG A 101 -3.12 -17.72 -10.30
CA ARG A 101 -2.80 -19.03 -10.91
C ARG A 101 -3.25 -20.23 -10.11
N ASN A 102 -4.06 -20.11 -9.07
CA ASN A 102 -4.47 -21.21 -8.18
C ASN A 102 -3.31 -21.99 -7.51
N ASP A 103 -2.09 -21.47 -7.52
CA ASP A 103 -0.97 -22.09 -6.85
C ASP A 103 -0.92 -21.63 -5.39
N TYR A 104 -1.22 -22.53 -4.46
CA TYR A 104 -1.11 -22.27 -3.03
C TYR A 104 0.35 -22.08 -2.64
N PRO A 105 0.76 -20.93 -2.06
CA PRO A 105 2.13 -20.74 -1.62
C PRO A 105 2.47 -21.66 -0.44
N THR A 106 3.62 -22.30 -0.51
CA THR A 106 4.20 -22.99 0.65
C THR A 106 4.64 -21.93 1.67
N ILE A 107 4.07 -21.96 2.85
CA ILE A 107 4.30 -21.00 3.91
C ILE A 107 5.68 -21.20 4.50
N THR A 108 6.56 -20.23 4.39
CA THR A 108 7.67 -20.07 5.33
C THR A 108 7.24 -19.04 6.38
N SER A 109 6.90 -19.57 7.56
CA SER A 109 6.35 -18.77 8.65
C SER A 109 7.46 -18.08 9.43
N THR A 110 7.57 -16.79 9.36
CA THR A 110 8.31 -15.98 10.33
C THR A 110 7.40 -15.07 11.16
N MET A 111 6.10 -15.05 10.87
CA MET A 111 5.13 -14.16 11.54
C MET A 111 4.40 -14.75 12.77
N THR A 112 4.87 -15.82 13.38
CA THR A 112 4.10 -16.50 14.46
C THR A 112 4.26 -15.86 15.85
N ARG A 113 4.98 -14.77 16.02
CA ARG A 113 5.36 -14.29 17.37
C ARG A 113 4.62 -13.09 17.96
N LEU A 114 3.67 -12.46 17.29
CA LEU A 114 3.15 -11.15 17.77
C LEU A 114 1.69 -11.08 18.25
N PHE A 115 0.97 -12.17 18.43
CA PHE A 115 -0.44 -12.08 18.86
C PHE A 115 -0.81 -13.00 20.02
N ILE A 116 -0.39 -12.63 21.24
CA ILE A 116 -1.03 -13.06 22.50
C ILE A 116 -1.26 -11.82 23.34
N GLY A 117 -2.52 -11.39 23.45
CA GLY A 117 -2.89 -10.37 24.43
C GLY A 117 -4.21 -9.66 24.07
N GLY A 118 -5.10 -9.62 25.00
CA GLY A 118 -6.47 -9.20 25.09
C GLY A 118 -6.94 -7.95 24.33
N ARG A 119 -8.25 -7.79 24.26
CA ARG A 119 -9.12 -6.78 23.67
C ARG A 119 -8.67 -5.30 23.76
N ARG A 120 -7.45 -4.95 23.44
CA ARG A 120 -7.09 -3.56 23.14
C ARG A 120 -7.45 -3.25 21.71
N ASN A 121 -7.77 -1.99 21.47
CA ASN A 121 -8.22 -1.43 20.23
C ASN A 121 -7.17 -1.76 19.12
N ARG A 122 -7.36 -2.84 18.35
CA ARG A 122 -6.37 -3.34 17.38
C ARG A 122 -6.06 -2.34 16.27
N LEU A 123 -6.96 -1.39 16.04
CA LEU A 123 -6.69 -0.27 15.16
C LEU A 123 -5.55 0.59 15.73
N GLN A 124 -5.61 0.89 17.02
CA GLN A 124 -4.57 1.66 17.70
C GLN A 124 -3.23 0.90 17.78
N GLU A 125 -3.29 -0.42 18.06
CA GLU A 125 -2.10 -1.29 18.01
C GLU A 125 -1.49 -1.36 16.60
N TYR A 126 -2.32 -1.40 15.55
CA TYR A 126 -1.86 -1.37 14.16
C TYR A 126 -1.23 -0.03 13.81
N GLU A 127 -1.85 1.08 14.23
CA GLU A 127 -1.33 2.44 14.03
C GLU A 127 -0.02 2.65 14.79
N GLU A 128 0.04 2.26 16.07
CA GLU A 128 1.25 2.34 16.90
C GLU A 128 2.38 1.46 16.35
N GLN A 129 2.07 0.25 15.91
CA GLN A 129 3.05 -0.65 15.29
C GLN A 129 3.56 -0.08 13.97
N ARG A 130 2.67 0.48 13.14
CA ARG A 130 3.04 1.12 11.89
C ARG A 130 3.92 2.36 12.09
N GLU A 131 3.59 3.17 13.12
CA GLU A 131 4.41 4.33 13.50
C GLU A 131 5.77 3.92 14.04
N ALA A 132 5.84 2.86 14.86
CA ALA A 132 7.09 2.31 15.37
C ALA A 132 7.94 1.71 14.24
N GLU A 133 7.34 0.94 13.32
CA GLU A 133 8.00 0.40 12.13
C GLU A 133 8.49 1.53 11.20
N ALA A 134 7.72 2.60 11.07
CA ALA A 134 8.13 3.79 10.32
C ALA A 134 9.28 4.54 11.02
N ALA A 135 9.25 4.62 12.35
CA ALA A 135 10.28 5.31 13.15
C ALA A 135 11.62 4.54 13.16
N GLU A 136 11.57 3.21 13.23
CA GLU A 136 12.76 2.34 13.23
C GLU A 136 13.18 1.89 11.82
N LEU A 137 12.32 2.15 10.80
CA LEU A 137 12.47 1.59 9.46
C LEU A 137 12.58 0.06 9.44
N GLY A 138 12.00 -0.61 10.41
CA GLY A 138 11.70 -2.03 10.69
C GLY A 138 12.29 -3.16 9.84
N PHE A 139 13.30 -2.86 9.02
CA PHE A 139 13.98 -3.82 8.17
C PHE A 139 15.45 -3.94 8.59
N ASP A 140 15.92 -5.17 8.74
CA ASP A 140 17.32 -5.47 8.88
C ASP A 140 18.08 -5.16 7.56
N GLU A 141 19.38 -4.87 7.62
CA GLU A 141 20.18 -4.54 6.43
C GLU A 141 20.16 -5.65 5.37
N ASP A 142 19.92 -6.89 5.79
CA ASP A 142 19.85 -8.08 4.93
C ASP A 142 18.43 -8.37 4.40
N ASP A 143 17.42 -7.62 4.82
CA ASP A 143 16.04 -7.84 4.36
C ASP A 143 15.88 -7.39 2.91
N ILE A 144 15.45 -8.30 2.06
CA ILE A 144 15.04 -7.97 0.69
C ILE A 144 13.60 -7.44 0.75
N VAL A 145 13.44 -6.19 0.33
CA VAL A 145 12.14 -5.51 0.38
C VAL A 145 11.59 -5.24 -1.02
N SER A 146 10.28 -5.07 -1.09
CA SER A 146 9.54 -4.70 -2.30
C SER A 146 8.57 -3.56 -2.01
N LEU A 147 8.26 -2.78 -3.03
CA LEU A 147 7.29 -1.71 -3.01
C LEU A 147 5.94 -2.22 -3.52
N VAL A 148 4.93 -2.21 -2.67
CA VAL A 148 3.55 -2.51 -3.02
C VAL A 148 2.78 -1.21 -3.14
N ILE A 149 2.40 -0.84 -4.36
CA ILE A 149 1.73 0.43 -4.66
C ILE A 149 0.21 0.25 -4.48
N VAL A 150 -0.37 1.02 -3.57
CA VAL A 150 -1.78 0.88 -3.19
C VAL A 150 -2.69 2.00 -3.70
N ASP A 151 -2.15 3.13 -4.12
CA ASP A 151 -2.93 4.21 -4.71
C ASP A 151 -2.09 5.08 -5.65
N LEU A 152 -2.75 5.80 -6.56
CA LEU A 152 -2.16 6.78 -7.47
C LEU A 152 -2.79 8.14 -7.20
N LEU A 153 -1.97 9.12 -6.79
CA LEU A 153 -2.45 10.41 -6.29
C LEU A 153 -2.22 11.56 -7.25
N TRP A 154 -1.17 11.49 -8.06
CA TRP A 154 -0.81 12.51 -9.03
C TRP A 154 -0.21 11.84 -10.27
N LEU A 155 -0.55 12.33 -11.46
CA LEU A 155 -0.06 11.82 -12.73
C LEU A 155 0.07 12.98 -13.72
N ASP A 156 1.25 13.13 -14.33
CA ASP A 156 1.52 14.04 -15.45
C ASP A 156 0.92 15.44 -15.28
N GLY A 157 1.22 16.09 -14.16
CA GLY A 157 0.78 17.46 -13.88
C GLY A 157 -0.59 17.55 -13.19
N GLN A 158 -1.32 16.44 -13.01
CA GLN A 158 -2.69 16.47 -12.49
C GLN A 158 -2.83 15.70 -11.16
N TRP A 159 -3.47 16.35 -10.18
CA TRP A 159 -3.92 15.65 -8.97
C TRP A 159 -5.13 14.76 -9.29
N LEU A 160 -5.08 13.53 -8.77
CA LEU A 160 -6.16 12.56 -8.91
C LEU A 160 -6.97 12.40 -7.60
N LEU A 161 -6.80 13.29 -6.65
CA LEU A 161 -7.42 13.22 -5.32
C LEU A 161 -8.95 13.18 -5.38
N ASP A 162 -9.54 13.88 -6.35
CA ASP A 162 -10.98 13.90 -6.59
C ASP A 162 -11.49 12.79 -7.54
N VAL A 163 -10.59 12.01 -8.10
CA VAL A 163 -10.94 10.85 -8.93
C VAL A 163 -11.35 9.68 -8.03
N PRO A 164 -12.44 8.94 -8.33
CA PRO A 164 -12.84 7.77 -7.58
C PRO A 164 -11.71 6.73 -7.43
N LEU A 165 -11.60 6.10 -6.25
CA LEU A 165 -10.55 5.12 -5.97
C LEU A 165 -10.46 4.01 -7.02
N GLN A 166 -11.60 3.47 -7.47
CA GLN A 166 -11.62 2.43 -8.51
C GLN A 166 -10.96 2.88 -9.82
N GLU A 167 -11.11 4.15 -10.21
CA GLU A 167 -10.48 4.69 -11.41
C GLU A 167 -8.98 4.94 -11.19
N ARG A 168 -8.59 5.44 -10.01
CA ARG A 168 -7.17 5.56 -9.65
C ARG A 168 -6.47 4.21 -9.68
N LYS A 169 -7.13 3.14 -9.17
CA LYS A 169 -6.62 1.76 -9.23
C LYS A 169 -6.48 1.27 -10.67
N ARG A 170 -7.48 1.51 -11.52
CA ARG A 170 -7.44 1.13 -12.94
C ARG A 170 -6.29 1.82 -13.69
N ILE A 171 -6.08 3.11 -13.44
CA ILE A 171 -4.95 3.84 -14.03
C ILE A 171 -3.62 3.29 -13.49
N LEU A 172 -3.53 3.09 -12.17
CA LEU A 172 -2.35 2.51 -11.52
C LEU A 172 -1.94 1.17 -12.18
N GLU A 173 -2.89 0.24 -12.34
CA GLU A 173 -2.64 -1.06 -12.98
C GLU A 173 -2.19 -0.95 -14.44
N SER A 174 -2.56 0.13 -15.14
CA SER A 174 -2.13 0.36 -16.52
C SER A 174 -0.70 0.88 -16.66
N ILE A 175 -0.16 1.52 -15.61
CA ILE A 175 1.17 2.15 -15.64
C ILE A 175 2.21 1.45 -14.78
N VAL A 176 1.79 0.62 -13.81
CA VAL A 176 2.70 -0.12 -12.93
C VAL A 176 2.67 -1.60 -13.27
N PRO A 177 3.72 -2.15 -13.88
CA PRO A 177 3.84 -3.60 -14.10
C PRO A 177 4.09 -4.33 -12.78
N ALA A 178 3.68 -5.60 -12.72
CA ALA A 178 3.99 -6.46 -11.58
C ALA A 178 5.39 -7.07 -11.73
N GLU A 179 6.36 -6.49 -11.06
CA GLU A 179 7.74 -6.95 -11.01
C GLU A 179 8.14 -7.42 -9.60
N ALA A 180 9.34 -7.98 -9.45
CA ALA A 180 9.81 -8.51 -8.17
C ALA A 180 9.87 -7.43 -7.09
N LEU A 181 10.46 -6.27 -7.39
CA LEU A 181 10.67 -5.20 -6.42
C LEU A 181 9.56 -4.16 -6.39
N VAL A 182 8.72 -4.08 -7.43
CA VAL A 182 7.63 -3.09 -7.54
C VAL A 182 6.41 -3.75 -8.14
N ARG A 183 5.24 -3.57 -7.49
CA ARG A 183 3.98 -4.12 -8.00
C ARG A 183 2.77 -3.36 -7.50
N PRO A 184 1.65 -3.38 -8.24
CA PRO A 184 0.38 -2.90 -7.72
C PRO A 184 -0.12 -3.83 -6.62
N GLY A 185 -0.68 -3.25 -5.54
CA GLY A 185 -1.33 -4.00 -4.48
C GLY A 185 -2.65 -4.60 -4.96
N PRO A 186 -2.88 -5.91 -4.73
CA PRO A 186 -4.12 -6.56 -5.11
C PRO A 186 -5.29 -6.04 -4.29
N TYR A 187 -6.43 -5.92 -4.93
CA TYR A 187 -7.72 -5.64 -4.31
C TYR A 187 -8.81 -6.53 -4.89
N VAL A 188 -9.84 -6.72 -4.13
CA VAL A 188 -11.01 -7.52 -4.55
C VAL A 188 -12.30 -6.83 -4.16
N ARG A 189 -13.39 -7.17 -4.85
CA ARG A 189 -14.75 -6.78 -4.46
C ARG A 189 -15.41 -7.93 -3.70
N GLN A 190 -16.46 -7.63 -2.98
CA GLN A 190 -17.28 -8.67 -2.34
C GLN A 190 -17.93 -9.59 -3.40
N PRO A 191 -18.07 -10.90 -3.11
CA PRO A 191 -17.78 -11.59 -1.86
C PRO A 191 -16.29 -11.94 -1.68
N ILE A 192 -15.75 -11.72 -0.47
CA ILE A 192 -14.32 -11.87 -0.17
C ILE A 192 -13.95 -13.22 0.48
N ALA A 193 -14.92 -14.10 0.70
CA ALA A 193 -14.71 -15.32 1.48
C ALA A 193 -13.58 -16.22 0.95
N SER A 194 -13.44 -16.33 -0.37
CA SER A 194 -12.36 -17.11 -1.01
C SER A 194 -10.96 -16.50 -0.81
N TRP A 195 -10.89 -15.19 -0.67
CA TRP A 195 -9.62 -14.46 -0.52
C TRP A 195 -9.12 -14.46 0.93
N ILE A 196 -10.03 -14.42 1.91
CA ILE A 196 -9.67 -14.42 3.34
C ILE A 196 -8.79 -15.62 3.69
N GLY A 197 -9.12 -16.81 3.20
CA GLY A 197 -8.33 -18.01 3.42
C GLY A 197 -6.91 -17.90 2.90
N SER A 198 -6.75 -17.40 1.67
CA SER A 198 -5.46 -17.18 1.04
C SER A 198 -4.62 -16.14 1.78
N TRP A 199 -5.19 -14.96 2.06
CA TRP A 199 -4.48 -13.89 2.77
C TRP A 199 -4.06 -14.30 4.19
N ARG A 200 -4.91 -15.03 4.90
CA ARG A 200 -4.55 -15.58 6.22
C ARG A 200 -3.41 -16.59 6.15
N ALA A 201 -3.40 -17.44 5.12
CA ALA A 201 -2.33 -18.39 4.90
C ALA A 201 -0.98 -17.69 4.63
N GLN A 202 -1.03 -16.47 4.08
CA GLN A 202 0.12 -15.61 3.83
C GLN A 202 0.52 -14.74 5.03
N GLY A 203 -0.16 -14.87 6.17
CA GLY A 203 0.19 -14.17 7.40
C GLY A 203 -0.67 -12.95 7.70
N PHE A 204 -1.47 -12.44 6.77
CA PHE A 204 -2.32 -11.28 7.03
C PHE A 204 -3.37 -11.57 8.09
N ARG A 205 -3.63 -10.59 8.94
CA ARG A 205 -4.63 -10.66 10.02
C ARG A 205 -5.70 -9.60 9.89
N THR A 206 -5.38 -8.52 9.20
CA THR A 206 -6.20 -7.34 9.01
C THR A 206 -6.38 -7.08 7.52
N MET A 207 -7.47 -6.46 7.15
CA MET A 207 -7.76 -6.02 5.79
C MET A 207 -8.39 -4.64 5.83
N THR A 208 -8.24 -3.91 4.74
CA THR A 208 -8.82 -2.60 4.55
C THR A 208 -10.09 -2.71 3.71
N PHE A 209 -11.06 -1.88 4.01
CA PHE A 209 -12.27 -1.67 3.20
C PHE A 209 -12.29 -0.20 2.80
N LYS A 210 -12.31 0.06 1.52
CA LYS A 210 -12.30 1.40 0.95
C LYS A 210 -13.45 1.51 -0.05
N ALA A 211 -14.34 2.48 0.10
CA ALA A 211 -15.42 2.67 -0.87
C ALA A 211 -14.83 2.90 -2.28
N ALA A 212 -15.35 2.19 -3.28
CA ALA A 212 -14.84 2.27 -4.65
C ALA A 212 -14.91 3.70 -5.23
N ASN A 213 -15.91 4.47 -4.79
CA ASN A 213 -16.11 5.86 -5.20
C ASN A 213 -15.43 6.89 -4.28
N SER A 214 -14.64 6.44 -3.29
CA SER A 214 -13.99 7.35 -2.35
C SER A 214 -12.96 8.25 -3.04
N ARG A 215 -12.84 9.46 -2.51
CA ARG A 215 -11.80 10.43 -2.86
C ARG A 215 -10.62 10.26 -1.91
N TYR A 216 -9.47 10.75 -2.31
CA TYR A 216 -8.31 10.78 -1.41
C TYR A 216 -8.24 12.13 -0.69
N ARG A 217 -8.15 12.11 0.63
CA ARG A 217 -8.10 13.30 1.50
C ARG A 217 -6.81 13.29 2.31
N PRO A 218 -5.73 13.88 1.80
CA PRO A 218 -4.43 13.85 2.48
C PRO A 218 -4.51 14.40 3.90
N GLY A 219 -4.05 13.62 4.89
CA GLY A 219 -3.99 14.01 6.29
C GLY A 219 -5.34 14.00 7.03
N GLU A 220 -6.43 13.58 6.38
CA GLU A 220 -7.75 13.51 7.01
C GLU A 220 -8.14 12.06 7.32
N THR A 221 -8.95 11.88 8.36
CA THR A 221 -9.60 10.59 8.64
C THR A 221 -10.87 10.49 7.79
N ALA A 222 -11.03 9.40 7.06
CA ALA A 222 -12.16 9.19 6.18
C ALA A 222 -13.06 8.05 6.68
N ASP A 223 -14.37 8.31 6.79
CA ASP A 223 -15.35 7.31 7.22
C ASP A 223 -15.68 6.26 6.15
N ASP A 224 -15.31 6.52 4.90
CA ASP A 224 -15.45 5.61 3.76
C ASP A 224 -14.24 4.68 3.58
N TRP A 225 -13.25 4.75 4.48
CA TRP A 225 -12.13 3.82 4.61
C TRP A 225 -12.08 3.25 6.02
N THR A 226 -11.95 1.95 6.18
CA THR A 226 -11.83 1.32 7.50
C THR A 226 -10.94 0.08 7.46
N LEU A 227 -10.42 -0.26 8.64
CA LEU A 227 -9.68 -1.50 8.91
C LEU A 227 -10.58 -2.50 9.63
N ALA A 228 -10.40 -3.76 9.33
CA ALA A 228 -11.07 -4.84 10.03
C ALA A 228 -10.19 -6.09 10.17
N ASP A 229 -10.34 -6.77 11.27
CA ASP A 229 -9.75 -8.09 11.44
C ASP A 229 -10.34 -9.07 10.44
N MET A 230 -9.50 -9.96 9.92
CA MET A 230 -9.98 -11.11 9.15
C MET A 230 -10.75 -12.07 10.05
N PRO A 231 -11.95 -12.54 9.65
CA PRO A 231 -12.74 -13.47 10.45
C PRO A 231 -11.92 -14.70 10.85
N ARG A 232 -12.03 -15.10 12.10
CA ARG A 232 -11.52 -16.41 12.54
C ARG A 232 -12.47 -17.48 12.01
N ARG A 233 -11.94 -18.59 11.55
CA ARG A 233 -12.78 -19.77 11.24
C ARG A 233 -13.40 -20.31 12.50
#